data_206c6e6f5f98d90daaca8ac9cd636086
#
_entry.id   206c6e6f5f98d90daaca8ac9cd636086
#
_cell.length_a   1.000
_cell.length_b   1.000
_cell.length_c   1.000
_cell.angle_alpha   90.00
_cell.angle_beta   90.00
_cell.angle_gamma   90.00
#
_symmetry.space_group_name_H-M   'P 1'
#
loop_
_entity.id
_entity.type
_entity.pdbx_description
1 polymer ?
#
loop_
_entity_poly.entity_id
_entity_poly.type
_entity_poly.pdbx_seq_one_letter_code
_entity_poly.pdbx_strand_id
1 'polypeptide(L)'
;IFFFFFDHGSPLYDFQTLCHYVDTDLAIIDKEKPDVIVGDFRLSLSVSARLRSIPYISICDAYWSQERALKPPLPVMGFTRYAPIALSQFLFRRIAPFAFRLHAQPLEKLRAKFGLPSLGYDLRRCYTDADLRLFANFPALFPEVNTHVGADFIGPIAWSPEFTGDLSFLAGEGPLTYITMGSSGNPKVIEKLVPILESLGSRIVITTAGKPLSFIPKLPTTRIFDYLPGSAVCQKASLVICNGGSPTTNQALCCGVPVLGIAQNMDQLLNMEAIANYGAGIVIRADRLARATLRQAIESLVTDRKYTNRAQHLARNQGLESRPSTLSGHILDQYTKRKFTS
;
A
#
# COMPACT_ATOMS: atom_id res chain seq x y z
N ILE A 1 7.11 -7.65 0.70
CA ILE A 1 8.48 -7.40 0.21
C ILE A 1 9.47 -7.45 1.37
N PHE A 2 9.34 -6.60 2.39
CA PHE A 2 10.20 -6.59 3.58
C PHE A 2 10.07 -7.85 4.45
N PHE A 3 8.96 -8.56 4.38
CA PHE A 3 8.77 -9.84 5.06
C PHE A 3 9.79 -10.89 4.58
N PHE A 4 10.03 -10.98 3.27
CA PHE A 4 11.02 -11.88 2.71
C PHE A 4 12.45 -11.54 3.14
N PHE A 5 12.81 -10.26 3.22
CA PHE A 5 14.16 -9.86 3.60
C PHE A 5 14.51 -10.24 5.03
N PHE A 6 13.59 -10.05 5.99
CA PHE A 6 13.86 -10.30 7.41
C PHE A 6 13.59 -11.75 7.83
N ASP A 7 12.67 -12.46 7.17
CA ASP A 7 12.43 -13.89 7.46
C ASP A 7 13.44 -14.81 6.76
N HIS A 8 13.96 -14.40 5.58
CA HIS A 8 14.88 -15.22 4.79
C HIS A 8 16.25 -14.57 4.56
N GLY A 9 16.50 -13.37 5.05
CA GLY A 9 17.78 -12.65 4.91
C GLY A 9 18.17 -12.27 3.47
N SER A 10 17.26 -12.42 2.50
CA SER A 10 17.53 -12.17 1.09
C SER A 10 16.90 -10.86 0.60
N PRO A 11 17.54 -10.13 -0.33
CA PRO A 11 16.94 -8.97 -0.97
C PRO A 11 15.69 -9.39 -1.77
N LEU A 12 14.78 -8.42 -2.02
CA LEU A 12 13.56 -8.63 -2.80
C LEU A 12 13.83 -9.25 -4.18
N TYR A 13 14.86 -8.74 -4.84
CA TYR A 13 15.39 -9.27 -6.09
C TYR A 13 16.89 -9.43 -5.96
N ASP A 14 17.41 -10.58 -6.33
CA ASP A 14 18.85 -10.76 -6.49
C ASP A 14 19.35 -10.10 -7.79
N PHE A 15 20.66 -9.99 -7.92
CA PHE A 15 21.30 -9.35 -9.06
C PHE A 15 21.01 -10.08 -10.39
N GLN A 16 20.94 -11.41 -10.39
CA GLN A 16 20.71 -12.19 -11.62
C GLN A 16 19.26 -12.03 -12.10
N THR A 17 18.31 -12.08 -11.18
CA THR A 17 16.90 -11.80 -11.47
C THR A 17 16.71 -10.41 -12.08
N LEU A 18 17.37 -9.39 -11.51
CA LEU A 18 17.29 -8.04 -12.06
C LEU A 18 17.93 -7.93 -13.44
N CYS A 19 19.06 -8.63 -13.70
CA CYS A 19 19.63 -8.70 -15.05
C CYS A 19 18.64 -9.30 -16.05
N HIS A 20 18.04 -10.43 -15.71
CA HIS A 20 17.04 -11.09 -16.56
C HIS A 20 15.83 -10.18 -16.83
N TYR A 21 15.39 -9.41 -15.83
CA TYR A 21 14.31 -8.44 -16.01
C TYR A 21 14.70 -7.32 -16.98
N VAL A 22 15.94 -6.82 -16.90
CA VAL A 22 16.43 -5.81 -17.87
C VAL A 22 16.44 -6.39 -19.28
N ASP A 23 16.94 -7.61 -19.46
CA ASP A 23 16.96 -8.26 -20.80
C ASP A 23 15.53 -8.40 -21.36
N THR A 24 14.58 -8.81 -20.51
CA THR A 24 13.17 -8.93 -20.89
C THR A 24 12.55 -7.57 -21.22
N ASP A 25 12.79 -6.55 -20.38
CA ASP A 25 12.30 -5.19 -20.61
C ASP A 25 12.84 -4.63 -21.91
N LEU A 26 14.13 -4.80 -22.20
CA LEU A 26 14.77 -4.31 -23.43
C LEU A 26 14.18 -4.99 -24.66
N ALA A 27 13.93 -6.32 -24.62
CA ALA A 27 13.30 -7.02 -25.71
C ALA A 27 11.89 -6.49 -26.03
N ILE A 28 11.10 -6.17 -25.00
CA ILE A 28 9.78 -5.54 -25.14
C ILE A 28 9.91 -4.12 -25.70
N ILE A 29 10.80 -3.31 -25.16
CA ILE A 29 11.02 -1.91 -25.55
C ILE A 29 11.47 -1.86 -27.02
N ASP A 30 12.40 -2.72 -27.42
CA ASP A 30 12.95 -2.74 -28.80
C ASP A 30 11.88 -3.19 -29.82
N LYS A 31 10.95 -4.06 -29.39
CA LYS A 31 9.83 -4.51 -30.23
C LYS A 31 8.73 -3.46 -30.35
N GLU A 32 8.28 -2.91 -29.22
CA GLU A 32 7.11 -2.02 -29.17
C GLU A 32 7.46 -0.55 -29.45
N LYS A 33 8.74 -0.16 -29.28
CA LYS A 33 9.29 1.20 -29.50
C LYS A 33 8.44 2.30 -28.85
N PRO A 34 8.17 2.25 -27.55
CA PRO A 34 7.34 3.23 -26.89
C PRO A 34 8.03 4.61 -26.80
N ASP A 35 7.25 5.69 -26.86
CA ASP A 35 7.73 7.05 -26.62
C ASP A 35 7.92 7.37 -25.14
N VAL A 36 7.20 6.66 -24.26
CA VAL A 36 7.24 6.80 -22.80
C VAL A 36 6.97 5.46 -22.13
N ILE A 37 7.61 5.21 -21.00
CA ILE A 37 7.40 4.01 -20.20
C ILE A 37 6.75 4.42 -18.87
N VAL A 38 5.66 3.75 -18.50
CA VAL A 38 5.01 3.88 -17.19
C VAL A 38 5.13 2.56 -16.46
N GLY A 39 5.63 2.58 -15.23
CA GLY A 39 5.81 1.37 -14.43
C GLY A 39 5.32 1.56 -12.99
N ASP A 40 4.80 0.46 -12.43
CA ASP A 40 4.45 0.34 -11.03
C ASP A 40 5.40 -0.65 -10.38
N PHE A 41 6.26 -0.14 -9.50
CA PHE A 41 7.21 -0.91 -8.66
C PHE A 41 8.06 -1.95 -9.43
N ARG A 42 8.44 -1.68 -10.68
CA ARG A 42 9.35 -2.52 -11.46
C ARG A 42 10.74 -1.91 -11.52
N LEU A 43 11.62 -2.34 -10.61
CA LEU A 43 12.95 -1.74 -10.40
C LEU A 43 13.85 -1.78 -11.64
N SER A 44 13.74 -2.81 -12.49
CA SER A 44 14.50 -2.92 -13.73
C SER A 44 14.21 -1.81 -14.74
N LEU A 45 12.98 -1.28 -14.76
CA LEU A 45 12.61 -0.21 -15.70
C LEU A 45 13.40 1.08 -15.47
N SER A 46 13.84 1.35 -14.24
CA SER A 46 14.73 2.48 -13.96
C SER A 46 16.11 2.38 -14.63
N VAL A 47 16.48 1.17 -15.07
CA VAL A 47 17.68 0.87 -15.86
C VAL A 47 17.35 0.76 -17.34
N SER A 48 16.38 -0.10 -17.68
CA SER A 48 16.03 -0.43 -19.08
C SER A 48 15.60 0.78 -19.90
N ALA A 49 14.79 1.68 -19.31
CA ALA A 49 14.35 2.92 -19.95
C ALA A 49 15.54 3.85 -20.25
N ARG A 50 16.48 4.00 -19.31
CA ARG A 50 17.68 4.83 -19.51
C ARG A 50 18.62 4.26 -20.58
N LEU A 51 18.72 2.94 -20.69
CA LEU A 51 19.52 2.29 -21.75
C LEU A 51 18.97 2.54 -23.16
N ARG A 52 17.72 2.94 -23.28
CA ARG A 52 17.08 3.32 -24.56
C ARG A 52 16.76 4.81 -24.65
N SER A 53 17.18 5.59 -23.66
CA SER A 53 16.90 7.04 -23.59
C SER A 53 15.41 7.38 -23.69
N ILE A 54 14.55 6.50 -23.15
CA ILE A 54 13.09 6.66 -23.13
C ILE A 54 12.69 7.23 -21.76
N PRO A 55 11.83 8.28 -21.70
CA PRO A 55 11.34 8.83 -20.47
C PRO A 55 10.60 7.76 -19.63
N TYR A 56 10.94 7.69 -18.36
CA TYR A 56 10.36 6.72 -17.41
C TYR A 56 9.53 7.43 -16.33
N ILE A 57 8.29 7.01 -16.20
CA ILE A 57 7.33 7.47 -15.20
C ILE A 57 7.07 6.34 -14.23
N SER A 58 7.28 6.56 -12.93
CA SER A 58 6.97 5.57 -11.90
C SER A 58 5.69 5.96 -11.15
N ILE A 59 4.74 5.04 -11.09
CA ILE A 59 3.64 5.09 -10.13
C ILE A 59 4.16 4.48 -8.84
N CYS A 60 4.08 5.21 -7.74
CA CYS A 60 4.65 4.77 -6.47
C CYS A 60 3.87 5.33 -5.27
N ASP A 61 4.21 4.84 -4.08
CA ASP A 61 3.60 5.31 -2.85
C ASP A 61 4.42 6.43 -2.20
N ALA A 62 3.75 7.50 -1.79
CA ALA A 62 4.35 8.70 -1.19
C ALA A 62 5.08 8.41 0.14
N TYR A 63 4.76 7.33 0.83
CA TYR A 63 5.50 6.95 2.04
C TYR A 63 6.94 6.49 1.74
N TRP A 64 7.31 6.21 0.47
CA TRP A 64 8.68 6.01 0.01
C TRP A 64 9.32 7.27 -0.57
N SER A 65 8.65 8.41 -0.54
CA SER A 65 9.22 9.66 -1.05
C SER A 65 10.53 10.03 -0.35
N GLN A 66 11.45 10.59 -1.12
CA GLN A 66 12.76 11.04 -0.62
C GLN A 66 12.64 12.27 0.29
N GLU A 67 11.60 13.06 0.14
CA GLU A 67 11.30 14.26 0.92
C GLU A 67 10.92 13.93 2.37
N ARG A 68 10.47 12.70 2.62
CA ARG A 68 10.13 12.25 3.97
C ARG A 68 11.36 11.87 4.78
N ALA A 69 11.35 12.22 6.05
CA ALA A 69 12.34 11.69 6.98
C ALA A 69 12.18 10.16 7.11
N LEU A 70 13.25 9.41 6.86
CA LEU A 70 13.23 7.96 6.99
C LEU A 70 13.21 7.56 8.48
N LYS A 71 12.03 7.32 9.01
CA LYS A 71 11.80 6.77 10.36
C LYS A 71 11.13 5.40 10.24
N PRO A 72 11.84 4.37 9.78
CA PRO A 72 11.21 3.10 9.45
C PRO A 72 10.56 2.48 10.68
N PRO A 73 9.28 2.08 10.60
CA PRO A 73 8.64 1.29 11.63
C PRO A 73 9.25 -0.12 11.63
N LEU A 74 9.36 -0.69 12.83
CA LEU A 74 9.81 -2.07 12.99
C LEU A 74 8.75 -3.02 12.41
N PRO A 75 9.04 -3.81 11.36
CA PRO A 75 8.10 -4.82 10.88
C PRO A 75 7.87 -5.91 11.92
N VAL A 76 6.83 -6.72 11.72
CA VAL A 76 6.60 -7.91 12.56
C VAL A 76 7.60 -8.98 12.20
N MET A 77 8.35 -9.42 13.18
CA MET A 77 9.35 -10.50 13.08
C MET A 77 9.12 -11.52 14.18
N GLY A 78 9.64 -12.72 14.05
CA GLY A 78 9.41 -13.80 15.01
C GLY A 78 9.67 -13.41 16.47
N PHE A 79 10.74 -12.66 16.73
CA PHE A 79 11.11 -12.22 18.08
C PHE A 79 10.26 -11.05 18.60
N THR A 80 9.65 -10.22 17.72
CA THR A 80 8.91 -9.03 18.15
C THR A 80 7.68 -9.37 18.97
N ARG A 81 7.18 -10.61 18.86
CA ARG A 81 6.07 -11.10 19.67
C ARG A 81 6.38 -11.08 21.17
N TYR A 82 7.65 -11.30 21.53
CA TYR A 82 8.09 -11.46 22.92
C TYR A 82 8.90 -10.27 23.42
N ALA A 83 9.50 -9.50 22.52
CA ALA A 83 10.36 -8.38 22.87
C ALA A 83 9.57 -7.09 23.18
N PRO A 84 10.09 -6.20 24.05
CA PRO A 84 9.56 -4.86 24.25
C PRO A 84 9.66 -4.05 22.94
N ILE A 85 8.50 -3.63 22.39
CA ILE A 85 8.45 -2.98 21.07
C ILE A 85 9.24 -1.67 21.03
N ALA A 86 9.18 -0.85 22.08
CA ALA A 86 9.91 0.43 22.12
C ALA A 86 11.42 0.25 21.99
N LEU A 87 11.99 -0.72 22.74
CA LEU A 87 13.41 -1.04 22.66
C LEU A 87 13.78 -1.64 21.29
N SER A 88 12.98 -2.58 20.81
CA SER A 88 13.19 -3.21 19.50
C SER A 88 13.12 -2.19 18.36
N GLN A 89 12.18 -1.25 18.41
CA GLN A 89 12.05 -0.15 17.46
C GLN A 89 13.26 0.79 17.51
N PHE A 90 13.74 1.11 18.71
CA PHE A 90 14.94 1.94 18.88
C PHE A 90 16.18 1.28 18.25
N LEU A 91 16.41 0.00 18.54
CA LEU A 91 17.51 -0.78 17.97
C LEU A 91 17.37 -0.93 16.46
N PHE A 92 16.15 -1.25 16.00
CA PHE A 92 15.86 -1.38 14.58
C PHE A 92 16.22 -0.11 13.79
N ARG A 93 15.83 1.07 14.29
CA ARG A 93 16.15 2.35 13.63
C ARG A 93 17.65 2.61 13.50
N ARG A 94 18.47 2.04 14.37
CA ARG A 94 19.94 2.12 14.28
C ARG A 94 20.53 1.17 13.23
N ILE A 95 19.89 0.01 13.04
CA ILE A 95 20.34 -1.04 12.13
C ILE A 95 19.74 -0.87 10.74
N ALA A 96 18.53 -0.31 10.63
CA ALA A 96 17.78 -0.18 9.38
C ALA A 96 18.58 0.47 8.23
N PRO A 97 19.37 1.54 8.41
CA PRO A 97 20.16 2.11 7.34
C PRO A 97 21.14 1.09 6.71
N PHE A 98 21.76 0.25 7.53
CA PHE A 98 22.64 -0.82 7.04
C PHE A 98 21.85 -1.90 6.30
N ALA A 99 20.73 -2.36 6.87
CA ALA A 99 19.86 -3.33 6.20
C ALA A 99 19.32 -2.80 4.85
N PHE A 100 18.98 -1.53 4.79
CA PHE A 100 18.51 -0.89 3.55
C PHE A 100 19.60 -0.78 2.49
N ARG A 101 20.86 -0.53 2.90
CA ARG A 101 22.00 -0.58 1.97
C ARG A 101 22.18 -1.98 1.37
N LEU A 102 22.10 -3.02 2.19
CA LEU A 102 22.17 -4.40 1.69
C LEU A 102 21.03 -4.72 0.73
N HIS A 103 19.83 -4.22 1.01
CA HIS A 103 18.66 -4.41 0.18
C HIS A 103 18.74 -3.65 -1.16
N ALA A 104 19.34 -2.47 -1.17
CA ALA A 104 19.59 -1.67 -2.38
C ALA A 104 20.74 -2.24 -3.24
N GLN A 105 21.66 -3.04 -2.66
CA GLN A 105 22.89 -3.49 -3.30
C GLN A 105 22.67 -4.20 -4.67
N PRO A 106 21.68 -5.09 -4.87
CA PRO A 106 21.49 -5.71 -6.17
C PRO A 106 21.19 -4.72 -7.30
N LEU A 107 20.35 -3.70 -7.03
CA LEU A 107 20.06 -2.64 -8.01
C LEU A 107 21.28 -1.74 -8.24
N GLU A 108 22.03 -1.42 -7.21
CA GLU A 108 23.29 -0.65 -7.35
C GLU A 108 24.32 -1.39 -8.21
N LYS A 109 24.49 -2.71 -8.01
CA LYS A 109 25.33 -3.55 -8.87
C LYS A 109 24.84 -3.58 -10.31
N LEU A 110 23.53 -3.65 -10.52
CA LEU A 110 22.91 -3.62 -11.84
C LEU A 110 23.22 -2.28 -12.54
N ARG A 111 23.03 -1.16 -11.85
CA ARG A 111 23.32 0.18 -12.38
C ARG A 111 24.80 0.33 -12.73
N ALA A 112 25.71 -0.13 -11.86
CA ALA A 112 27.15 -0.12 -12.13
C ALA A 112 27.52 -0.96 -13.37
N LYS A 113 26.90 -2.15 -13.55
CA LYS A 113 27.10 -2.99 -14.74
C LYS A 113 26.79 -2.26 -16.04
N PHE A 114 25.77 -1.40 -16.03
CA PHE A 114 25.33 -0.64 -17.21
C PHE A 114 25.85 0.80 -17.25
N GLY A 115 26.83 1.17 -16.40
CA GLY A 115 27.45 2.49 -16.38
C GLY A 115 26.53 3.63 -15.91
N LEU A 116 25.45 3.31 -15.19
CA LEU A 116 24.51 4.29 -14.66
C LEU A 116 24.98 4.81 -13.28
N PRO A 117 24.68 6.08 -12.95
CA PRO A 117 25.02 6.67 -11.66
C PRO A 117 24.41 5.90 -10.49
N SER A 118 25.13 5.80 -9.36
CA SER A 118 24.62 5.23 -8.11
C SER A 118 23.46 6.04 -7.55
N LEU A 119 22.51 5.35 -6.92
CA LEU A 119 21.42 5.96 -6.14
C LEU A 119 21.83 6.20 -4.67
N GLY A 120 23.09 5.97 -4.33
CA GLY A 120 23.63 6.17 -2.98
C GLY A 120 23.21 5.10 -1.96
N TYR A 121 22.75 3.94 -2.44
CA TYR A 121 22.20 2.88 -1.59
C TYR A 121 21.00 3.33 -0.74
N ASP A 122 20.31 4.41 -1.15
CA ASP A 122 19.07 4.86 -0.52
C ASP A 122 17.89 4.07 -1.10
N LEU A 123 17.26 3.26 -0.26
CA LEU A 123 16.16 2.40 -0.67
C LEU A 123 14.96 3.19 -1.21
N ARG A 124 14.73 4.40 -0.70
CA ARG A 124 13.66 5.28 -1.21
C ARG A 124 13.94 5.67 -2.66
N ARG A 125 15.19 6.04 -2.96
CA ARG A 125 15.62 6.32 -4.35
C ARG A 125 15.52 5.08 -5.22
N CYS A 126 15.86 3.90 -4.71
CA CYS A 126 15.72 2.65 -5.45
C CYS A 126 14.27 2.36 -5.84
N TYR A 127 13.32 2.70 -4.97
CA TYR A 127 11.90 2.42 -5.19
C TYR A 127 11.18 3.51 -5.99
N THR A 128 11.74 4.70 -6.07
CA THR A 128 11.11 5.85 -6.73
C THR A 128 11.97 6.46 -7.84
N ASP A 129 13.02 5.76 -8.30
CA ASP A 129 13.93 6.26 -9.34
C ASP A 129 13.24 6.30 -10.71
N ALA A 130 12.81 7.47 -11.11
CA ALA A 130 12.16 7.76 -12.40
C ALA A 130 12.39 9.22 -12.79
N ASP A 131 12.09 9.55 -14.05
CA ASP A 131 12.08 10.94 -14.52
C ASP A 131 10.90 11.73 -13.98
N LEU A 132 9.76 11.04 -13.81
CA LEU A 132 8.57 11.57 -13.16
C LEU A 132 8.03 10.52 -12.17
N ARG A 133 7.83 10.93 -10.93
CA ARG A 133 7.21 10.11 -9.87
C ARG A 133 5.78 10.54 -9.69
N LEU A 134 4.84 9.61 -9.80
CA LEU A 134 3.42 9.83 -9.60
C LEU A 134 2.96 9.10 -8.34
N PHE A 135 2.64 9.86 -7.31
CA PHE A 135 2.21 9.29 -6.03
C PHE A 135 0.72 8.92 -6.04
N ALA A 136 0.44 7.61 -5.90
CA ALA A 136 -0.91 7.05 -5.92
C ALA A 136 -1.58 7.09 -4.53
N ASN A 137 -1.49 8.24 -3.85
CA ASN A 137 -1.97 8.44 -2.48
C ASN A 137 -2.79 9.73 -2.37
N PHE A 138 -3.51 9.87 -1.26
CA PHE A 138 -4.12 11.15 -0.89
C PHE A 138 -3.04 12.15 -0.49
N PRO A 139 -2.91 13.33 -1.12
CA PRO A 139 -1.91 14.33 -0.75
C PRO A 139 -1.98 14.74 0.73
N ALA A 140 -3.20 14.82 1.27
CA ALA A 140 -3.42 15.21 2.66
C ALA A 140 -2.83 14.23 3.70
N LEU A 141 -2.50 13.00 3.32
CA LEU A 141 -1.81 12.03 4.19
C LEU A 141 -0.29 12.27 4.26
N PHE A 142 0.26 13.05 3.32
CA PHE A 142 1.71 13.26 3.15
C PHE A 142 2.03 14.75 2.92
N PRO A 143 1.68 15.63 3.88
CA PRO A 143 1.85 17.08 3.71
C PRO A 143 3.31 17.53 3.59
N GLU A 144 4.25 16.67 3.99
CA GLU A 144 5.70 16.91 3.85
C GLU A 144 6.23 16.62 2.43
N VAL A 145 5.44 15.97 1.58
CA VAL A 145 5.81 15.66 0.19
C VAL A 145 5.29 16.77 -0.71
N ASN A 146 6.18 17.61 -1.17
CA ASN A 146 5.85 18.70 -2.07
C ASN A 146 5.86 18.24 -3.54
N THR A 147 4.89 18.70 -4.30
CA THR A 147 4.90 18.55 -5.74
C THR A 147 5.92 19.50 -6.36
N HIS A 148 6.70 19.02 -7.30
CA HIS A 148 7.73 19.79 -8.01
C HIS A 148 7.99 19.17 -9.39
N VAL A 149 8.83 19.80 -10.19
CA VAL A 149 9.24 19.22 -11.46
C VAL A 149 9.85 17.83 -11.24
N GLY A 150 9.16 16.79 -11.72
CA GLY A 150 9.54 15.37 -11.57
C GLY A 150 8.85 14.61 -10.42
N ALA A 151 7.89 15.24 -9.69
CA ALA A 151 7.06 14.53 -8.72
C ALA A 151 5.67 15.17 -8.57
N ASP A 152 4.61 14.37 -8.58
CA ASP A 152 3.24 14.85 -8.41
C ASP A 152 2.34 13.77 -7.78
N PHE A 153 1.19 14.19 -7.24
CA PHE A 153 0.15 13.30 -6.76
C PHE A 153 -0.93 13.08 -7.83
N ILE A 154 -1.21 11.82 -8.14
CA ILE A 154 -2.34 11.44 -9.00
C ILE A 154 -3.58 11.04 -8.21
N GLY A 155 -3.52 11.12 -6.89
CA GLY A 155 -4.57 10.64 -6.01
C GLY A 155 -4.59 9.12 -5.83
N PRO A 156 -5.45 8.62 -4.95
CA PRO A 156 -5.52 7.19 -4.64
C PRO A 156 -6.05 6.38 -5.81
N ILE A 157 -5.38 5.27 -6.12
CA ILE A 157 -5.90 4.29 -7.08
C ILE A 157 -6.80 3.31 -6.33
N ALA A 158 -8.09 3.36 -6.63
CA ALA A 158 -9.11 2.49 -6.04
C ALA A 158 -9.75 1.61 -7.13
N TRP A 159 -9.00 0.61 -7.59
CA TRP A 159 -9.49 -0.32 -8.59
C TRP A 159 -10.22 -1.51 -7.95
N SER A 160 -11.29 -1.96 -8.56
CA SER A 160 -11.95 -3.24 -8.28
C SER A 160 -12.31 -3.93 -9.58
N PRO A 161 -12.24 -5.28 -9.64
CA PRO A 161 -12.71 -6.01 -10.80
C PRO A 161 -14.22 -5.80 -11.01
N GLU A 162 -14.66 -5.90 -12.27
CA GLU A 162 -16.08 -5.96 -12.58
C GLU A 162 -16.70 -7.21 -11.94
N PHE A 163 -17.92 -7.05 -11.43
CA PHE A 163 -18.64 -8.12 -10.76
C PHE A 163 -20.08 -8.17 -11.25
N THR A 164 -20.48 -9.30 -11.78
CA THR A 164 -21.82 -9.53 -12.34
C THR A 164 -22.75 -10.26 -11.35
N GLY A 165 -22.24 -10.61 -10.16
CA GLY A 165 -23.02 -11.32 -9.15
C GLY A 165 -23.97 -10.42 -8.37
N ASP A 166 -24.85 -11.04 -7.57
CA ASP A 166 -25.77 -10.34 -6.71
C ASP A 166 -25.05 -9.75 -5.48
N LEU A 167 -25.25 -8.46 -5.25
CA LEU A 167 -24.77 -7.71 -4.10
C LEU A 167 -25.90 -7.25 -3.16
N SER A 168 -27.13 -7.74 -3.36
CA SER A 168 -28.30 -7.37 -2.55
C SER A 168 -28.09 -7.61 -1.05
N PHE A 169 -27.25 -8.59 -0.68
CA PHE A 169 -26.89 -8.88 0.70
C PHE A 169 -26.13 -7.74 1.40
N LEU A 170 -25.58 -6.78 0.68
CA LEU A 170 -24.95 -5.59 1.25
C LEU A 170 -26.00 -4.62 1.81
N ALA A 171 -27.23 -4.65 1.29
CA ALA A 171 -28.35 -3.91 1.86
C ALA A 171 -28.80 -4.52 3.17
N GLY A 172 -29.35 -3.72 4.09
CA GLY A 172 -29.88 -4.18 5.38
C GLY A 172 -29.61 -3.18 6.49
N GLU A 173 -30.26 -3.37 7.62
CA GLU A 173 -30.13 -2.49 8.79
C GLU A 173 -28.86 -2.75 9.59
N GLY A 174 -28.36 -1.72 10.26
CA GLY A 174 -27.20 -1.78 11.14
C GLY A 174 -25.85 -1.59 10.43
N PRO A 175 -24.77 -1.40 11.21
CA PRO A 175 -23.44 -1.13 10.68
C PRO A 175 -22.87 -2.34 9.95
N LEU A 176 -22.27 -2.14 8.77
CA LEU A 176 -21.56 -3.17 8.01
C LEU A 176 -20.07 -3.01 8.19
N THR A 177 -19.40 -4.07 8.64
CA THR A 177 -17.95 -4.15 8.67
C THR A 177 -17.44 -5.03 7.54
N TYR A 178 -16.56 -4.49 6.71
CA TYR A 178 -15.83 -5.23 5.68
C TYR A 178 -14.48 -5.69 6.18
N ILE A 179 -14.17 -6.99 6.08
CA ILE A 179 -12.89 -7.56 6.48
C ILE A 179 -12.19 -8.18 5.28
N THR A 180 -10.97 -7.78 5.02
CA THR A 180 -10.10 -8.43 4.04
C THR A 180 -8.64 -8.34 4.45
N MET A 181 -7.96 -9.48 4.52
CA MET A 181 -6.52 -9.51 4.81
C MET A 181 -5.67 -9.47 3.54
N GLY A 182 -6.30 -9.39 2.36
CA GLY A 182 -5.61 -9.40 1.08
C GLY A 182 -4.78 -10.67 0.86
N SER A 183 -3.98 -10.67 -0.20
CA SER A 183 -3.11 -11.81 -0.55
C SER A 183 -1.93 -12.01 0.43
N SER A 184 -1.47 -10.95 1.10
CA SER A 184 -0.31 -10.98 2.00
C SER A 184 -0.65 -11.08 3.49
N GLY A 185 -1.92 -10.88 3.88
CA GLY A 185 -2.31 -10.92 5.29
C GLY A 185 -2.59 -12.33 5.81
N ASN A 186 -2.60 -12.46 7.15
CA ASN A 186 -2.88 -13.71 7.84
C ASN A 186 -4.38 -13.89 8.10
N PRO A 187 -5.06 -14.88 7.50
CA PRO A 187 -6.49 -15.10 7.68
C PRO A 187 -6.88 -15.46 9.13
N LYS A 188 -5.97 -16.02 9.94
CA LYS A 188 -6.22 -16.32 11.37
C LYS A 188 -6.57 -15.08 12.20
N VAL A 189 -6.26 -13.88 11.72
CA VAL A 189 -6.66 -12.62 12.35
C VAL A 189 -8.20 -12.48 12.35
N ILE A 190 -8.84 -12.92 11.27
CA ILE A 190 -10.29 -12.84 11.08
C ILE A 190 -11.02 -13.59 12.20
N GLU A 191 -10.50 -14.75 12.64
CA GLU A 191 -11.06 -15.56 13.73
C GLU A 191 -11.13 -14.80 15.06
N LYS A 192 -10.21 -13.87 15.30
CA LYS A 192 -10.20 -13.02 16.49
C LYS A 192 -11.16 -11.84 16.37
N LEU A 193 -11.37 -11.33 15.16
CA LEU A 193 -12.19 -10.15 14.90
C LEU A 193 -13.69 -10.46 14.90
N VAL A 194 -14.10 -11.58 14.27
CA VAL A 194 -15.51 -11.91 14.08
C VAL A 194 -16.29 -11.97 15.41
N PRO A 195 -15.84 -12.68 16.47
CA PRO A 195 -16.58 -12.71 17.73
C PRO A 195 -16.72 -11.35 18.43
N ILE A 196 -15.79 -10.42 18.17
CA ILE A 196 -15.86 -9.05 18.71
C ILE A 196 -16.95 -8.29 17.97
N LEU A 197 -16.92 -8.31 16.64
CA LEU A 197 -17.86 -7.59 15.79
C LEU A 197 -19.30 -8.13 15.93
N GLU A 198 -19.47 -9.43 16.02
CA GLU A 198 -20.76 -10.06 16.30
C GLU A 198 -21.32 -9.59 17.65
N SER A 199 -20.47 -9.46 18.69
CA SER A 199 -20.90 -8.97 20.01
C SER A 199 -21.27 -7.48 20.01
N LEU A 200 -20.85 -6.73 18.98
CA LEU A 200 -21.20 -5.32 18.75
C LEU A 200 -22.39 -5.15 17.80
N GLY A 201 -23.02 -6.24 17.37
CA GLY A 201 -24.18 -6.21 16.48
C GLY A 201 -23.84 -5.80 15.03
N SER A 202 -22.58 -5.92 14.62
CA SER A 202 -22.17 -5.58 13.26
C SER A 202 -22.56 -6.69 12.27
N ARG A 203 -23.07 -6.32 11.12
CA ARG A 203 -23.09 -7.17 9.93
C ARG A 203 -21.67 -7.28 9.40
N ILE A 204 -21.26 -8.47 8.96
CA ILE A 204 -19.86 -8.72 8.59
C ILE A 204 -19.81 -9.31 7.18
N VAL A 205 -19.01 -8.70 6.32
CA VAL A 205 -18.63 -9.27 5.03
C VAL A 205 -17.15 -9.50 5.02
N ILE A 206 -16.73 -10.71 4.65
CA ILE A 206 -15.34 -11.14 4.65
C ILE A 206 -14.95 -11.55 3.24
N THR A 207 -13.78 -11.09 2.76
CA THR A 207 -13.14 -11.68 1.58
C THR A 207 -11.82 -12.34 1.97
N THR A 208 -11.64 -13.59 1.52
CA THR A 208 -10.51 -14.43 1.92
C THR A 208 -9.34 -14.39 0.94
N ALA A 209 -9.54 -13.84 -0.26
CA ALA A 209 -8.59 -13.94 -1.37
C ALA A 209 -8.22 -15.41 -1.70
N GLY A 210 -9.19 -16.30 -1.61
CA GLY A 210 -9.02 -17.74 -1.85
C GLY A 210 -8.32 -18.51 -0.73
N LYS A 211 -8.04 -17.88 0.43
CA LYS A 211 -7.42 -18.55 1.57
C LYS A 211 -8.47 -19.21 2.45
N PRO A 212 -8.24 -20.46 2.91
CA PRO A 212 -9.19 -21.14 3.78
C PRO A 212 -9.27 -20.46 5.16
N LEU A 213 -10.48 -20.39 5.71
CA LEU A 213 -10.73 -20.04 7.11
C LEU A 213 -10.95 -21.31 7.92
N SER A 214 -10.45 -21.34 9.16
CA SER A 214 -10.56 -22.48 10.06
C SER A 214 -11.81 -22.42 10.96
N PHE A 215 -12.75 -21.51 10.68
CA PHE A 215 -13.98 -21.38 11.44
C PHE A 215 -15.21 -21.20 10.54
N ILE A 216 -16.37 -21.50 11.10
CA ILE A 216 -17.67 -21.24 10.50
C ILE A 216 -18.33 -20.08 11.27
N PRO A 217 -18.85 -19.06 10.60
CA PRO A 217 -19.58 -17.98 11.25
C PRO A 217 -20.77 -18.49 12.05
N LYS A 218 -20.99 -17.92 13.23
CA LYS A 218 -22.10 -18.29 14.09
C LYS A 218 -23.42 -17.60 13.74
N LEU A 219 -23.31 -16.40 13.16
CA LEU A 219 -24.48 -15.59 12.84
C LEU A 219 -24.71 -15.50 11.33
N PRO A 220 -25.96 -15.50 10.87
CA PRO A 220 -26.29 -15.34 9.44
C PRO A 220 -25.94 -13.94 8.90
N THR A 221 -25.66 -13.00 9.79
CA THR A 221 -25.18 -11.64 9.46
C THR A 221 -23.71 -11.58 9.06
N THR A 222 -22.97 -12.70 9.22
CA THR A 222 -21.57 -12.85 8.77
C THR A 222 -21.54 -13.66 7.48
N ARG A 223 -21.06 -13.04 6.39
CA ARG A 223 -20.94 -13.67 5.07
C ARG A 223 -19.48 -13.72 4.63
N ILE A 224 -19.09 -14.84 4.03
CA ILE A 224 -17.74 -15.10 3.57
C ILE A 224 -17.75 -15.35 2.06
N PHE A 225 -16.79 -14.74 1.37
CA PHE A 225 -16.57 -14.87 -0.07
C PHE A 225 -15.08 -14.99 -0.34
N ASP A 226 -14.70 -15.60 -1.44
CA ASP A 226 -13.30 -15.58 -1.87
C ASP A 226 -12.93 -14.20 -2.41
N TYR A 227 -13.77 -13.65 -3.27
CA TYR A 227 -13.57 -12.35 -3.90
C TYR A 227 -14.88 -11.57 -4.00
N LEU A 228 -14.81 -10.27 -3.80
CA LEU A 228 -15.88 -9.30 -4.06
C LEU A 228 -15.25 -8.01 -4.61
N PRO A 229 -16.02 -7.19 -5.32
CA PRO A 229 -15.57 -5.87 -5.73
C PRO A 229 -15.44 -4.97 -4.48
N GLY A 230 -14.20 -4.80 -4.00
CA GLY A 230 -13.93 -4.11 -2.72
C GLY A 230 -14.54 -2.71 -2.65
N SER A 231 -14.53 -1.95 -3.77
CA SER A 231 -15.13 -0.61 -3.81
C SER A 231 -16.65 -0.66 -3.58
N ALA A 232 -17.36 -1.64 -4.14
CA ALA A 232 -18.81 -1.78 -3.91
C ALA A 232 -19.14 -2.15 -2.47
N VAL A 233 -18.33 -3.01 -1.85
CA VAL A 233 -18.50 -3.35 -0.42
C VAL A 233 -18.19 -2.14 0.46
N CYS A 234 -17.10 -1.40 0.17
CA CYS A 234 -16.71 -0.20 0.90
C CYS A 234 -17.79 0.89 0.87
N GLN A 235 -18.52 1.07 -0.25
CA GLN A 235 -19.63 2.03 -0.35
C GLN A 235 -20.76 1.77 0.66
N LYS A 236 -20.90 0.56 1.15
CA LYS A 236 -21.92 0.16 2.14
C LYS A 236 -21.35 -0.06 3.54
N ALA A 237 -20.03 -0.13 3.65
CA ALA A 237 -19.38 -0.36 4.93
C ALA A 237 -19.33 0.91 5.80
N SER A 238 -19.38 0.72 7.11
CA SER A 238 -19.11 1.74 8.13
C SER A 238 -17.70 1.60 8.73
N LEU A 239 -17.06 0.46 8.51
CA LEU A 239 -15.69 0.17 8.93
C LEU A 239 -15.06 -0.83 7.96
N VAL A 240 -13.80 -0.59 7.59
CA VAL A 240 -12.98 -1.56 6.86
C VAL A 240 -11.85 -2.04 7.77
N ILE A 241 -11.69 -3.36 7.89
CA ILE A 241 -10.58 -3.99 8.61
C ILE A 241 -9.73 -4.74 7.59
N CYS A 242 -8.45 -4.37 7.47
CA CYS A 242 -7.57 -4.97 6.48
C CYS A 242 -6.13 -5.12 7.00
N ASN A 243 -5.24 -5.66 6.15
CA ASN A 243 -3.81 -5.73 6.46
C ASN A 243 -3.08 -4.38 6.37
N GLY A 244 -3.76 -3.30 5.98
CA GLY A 244 -3.17 -1.96 5.88
C GLY A 244 -2.44 -1.65 4.59
N GLY A 245 -2.55 -2.48 3.56
CA GLY A 245 -1.98 -2.20 2.22
C GLY A 245 -2.74 -1.10 1.47
N SER A 246 -2.03 -0.31 0.66
CA SER A 246 -2.57 0.83 -0.09
C SER A 246 -3.82 0.51 -0.91
N PRO A 247 -3.93 -0.61 -1.65
CA PRO A 247 -5.10 -0.84 -2.50
C PRO A 247 -6.42 -0.88 -1.71
N THR A 248 -6.46 -1.62 -0.59
CA THR A 248 -7.67 -1.74 0.23
C THR A 248 -7.95 -0.47 1.03
N THR A 249 -6.91 0.16 1.58
CA THR A 249 -7.10 1.41 2.32
C THR A 249 -7.56 2.54 1.41
N ASN A 250 -7.06 2.61 0.18
CA ASN A 250 -7.52 3.56 -0.83
C ASN A 250 -9.01 3.34 -1.15
N GLN A 251 -9.44 2.10 -1.40
CA GLN A 251 -10.86 1.79 -1.63
C GLN A 251 -11.75 2.27 -0.47
N ALA A 252 -11.36 2.00 0.77
CA ALA A 252 -12.09 2.41 1.95
C ALA A 252 -12.17 3.94 2.08
N LEU A 253 -11.02 4.61 2.00
CA LEU A 253 -10.93 6.06 2.18
C LEU A 253 -11.58 6.85 1.04
N CYS A 254 -11.54 6.33 -0.20
CA CYS A 254 -12.31 6.90 -1.32
C CYS A 254 -13.82 6.86 -1.09
N CYS A 255 -14.31 5.89 -0.31
CA CYS A 255 -15.70 5.79 0.11
C CYS A 255 -16.00 6.55 1.42
N GLY A 256 -15.01 7.21 2.01
CA GLY A 256 -15.17 7.92 3.29
C GLY A 256 -15.30 7.00 4.50
N VAL A 257 -14.78 5.78 4.42
CA VAL A 257 -14.88 4.74 5.45
C VAL A 257 -13.57 4.66 6.24
N PRO A 258 -13.63 4.75 7.59
CA PRO A 258 -12.45 4.63 8.43
C PRO A 258 -11.87 3.21 8.40
N VAL A 259 -10.56 3.09 8.66
CA VAL A 259 -9.81 1.84 8.51
C VAL A 259 -9.19 1.38 9.82
N LEU A 260 -9.34 0.09 10.15
CA LEU A 260 -8.48 -0.62 11.11
C LEU A 260 -7.45 -1.44 10.32
N GLY A 261 -6.19 -1.04 10.37
CA GLY A 261 -5.10 -1.78 9.74
C GLY A 261 -4.43 -2.76 10.72
N ILE A 262 -4.40 -4.04 10.36
CA ILE A 262 -3.63 -5.07 11.10
C ILE A 262 -2.32 -5.29 10.34
N ALA A 263 -1.35 -4.42 10.60
CA ALA A 263 -0.15 -4.31 9.81
C ALA A 263 0.96 -5.27 10.26
N GLN A 264 1.67 -5.83 9.29
CA GLN A 264 2.69 -6.84 9.50
C GLN A 264 4.04 -6.42 8.91
N ASN A 265 4.06 -5.95 7.68
CA ASN A 265 5.26 -5.52 6.98
C ASN A 265 5.44 -3.99 7.00
N MET A 266 6.56 -3.51 6.49
CA MET A 266 6.92 -2.10 6.56
C MET A 266 6.00 -1.22 5.71
N ASP A 267 5.62 -1.65 4.51
CA ASP A 267 4.72 -0.89 3.64
C ASP A 267 3.36 -0.66 4.30
N GLN A 268 2.79 -1.73 4.87
CA GLN A 268 1.53 -1.67 5.60
C GLN A 268 1.60 -0.74 6.82
N LEU A 269 2.73 -0.79 7.56
CA LEU A 269 2.95 0.07 8.71
C LEU A 269 3.11 1.54 8.28
N LEU A 270 3.92 1.84 7.26
CA LEU A 270 4.13 3.19 6.75
C LEU A 270 2.82 3.82 6.23
N ASN A 271 2.04 3.05 5.47
CA ASN A 271 0.74 3.48 4.97
C ASN A 271 -0.23 3.74 6.12
N MET A 272 -0.36 2.79 7.04
CA MET A 272 -1.31 2.93 8.16
C MET A 272 -0.89 3.98 9.19
N GLU A 273 0.41 4.23 9.39
CA GLU A 273 0.89 5.34 10.21
C GLU A 273 0.44 6.70 9.65
N ALA A 274 0.52 6.88 8.32
CA ALA A 274 0.02 8.09 7.67
C ALA A 274 -1.50 8.27 7.88
N ILE A 275 -2.28 7.20 7.68
CA ILE A 275 -3.74 7.20 7.87
C ILE A 275 -4.10 7.48 9.34
N ALA A 276 -3.40 6.85 10.29
CA ALA A 276 -3.64 7.02 11.72
C ALA A 276 -3.25 8.44 12.19
N ASN A 277 -2.13 8.98 11.72
CA ASN A 277 -1.70 10.36 12.04
C ASN A 277 -2.69 11.39 11.50
N TYR A 278 -3.30 11.13 10.34
CA TYR A 278 -4.37 11.98 9.81
C TYR A 278 -5.68 11.87 10.61
N GLY A 279 -5.88 10.76 11.32
CA GLY A 279 -7.07 10.48 12.11
C GLY A 279 -8.19 9.76 11.35
N ALA A 280 -7.90 9.14 10.20
CA ALA A 280 -8.88 8.38 9.41
C ALA A 280 -8.84 6.86 9.69
N GLY A 281 -8.05 6.42 10.66
CA GLY A 281 -7.94 5.00 10.99
C GLY A 281 -7.10 4.75 12.24
N ILE A 282 -6.98 3.47 12.59
CA ILE A 282 -6.12 2.96 13.66
C ILE A 282 -5.24 1.84 13.10
N VAL A 283 -3.97 1.80 13.53
CA VAL A 283 -3.06 0.72 13.20
C VAL A 283 -2.79 -0.16 14.42
N ILE A 284 -2.89 -1.48 14.22
CA ILE A 284 -2.47 -2.48 15.21
C ILE A 284 -1.45 -3.39 14.52
N ARG A 285 -0.37 -3.67 15.23
CA ARG A 285 0.64 -4.64 14.76
C ARG A 285 0.09 -6.06 14.82
N ALA A 286 0.33 -6.86 13.80
CA ALA A 286 -0.18 -8.24 13.71
C ALA A 286 0.38 -9.18 14.80
N ASP A 287 1.46 -8.81 15.51
CA ASP A 287 1.99 -9.52 16.66
C ASP A 287 1.42 -9.05 18.02
N ARG A 288 0.49 -8.10 18.05
CA ARG A 288 -0.09 -7.49 19.25
C ARG A 288 -1.63 -7.53 19.23
N LEU A 289 -2.20 -8.70 18.97
CA LEU A 289 -3.64 -8.90 18.78
C LEU A 289 -4.33 -9.35 20.07
N ALA A 290 -4.13 -8.62 21.17
CA ALA A 290 -4.91 -8.84 22.38
C ALA A 290 -6.39 -8.48 22.14
N ARG A 291 -7.31 -9.31 22.63
CA ARG A 291 -8.77 -9.12 22.42
C ARG A 291 -9.24 -7.75 22.90
N ALA A 292 -8.75 -7.28 24.05
CA ALA A 292 -9.09 -5.96 24.60
C ALA A 292 -8.65 -4.82 23.67
N THR A 293 -7.42 -4.89 23.13
CA THR A 293 -6.89 -3.89 22.18
C THR A 293 -7.71 -3.85 20.89
N LEU A 294 -8.02 -5.01 20.32
CA LEU A 294 -8.86 -5.11 19.13
C LEU A 294 -10.24 -4.52 19.37
N ARG A 295 -10.89 -4.91 20.48
CA ARG A 295 -12.21 -4.41 20.88
C ARG A 295 -12.21 -2.89 21.03
N GLN A 296 -11.28 -2.35 21.80
CA GLN A 296 -11.14 -0.91 22.00
C GLN A 296 -10.97 -0.15 20.68
N ALA A 297 -10.12 -0.64 19.77
CA ALA A 297 -9.90 -0.01 18.48
C ALA A 297 -11.17 -0.03 17.62
N ILE A 298 -11.88 -1.15 17.57
CA ILE A 298 -13.13 -1.29 16.82
C ILE A 298 -14.20 -0.36 17.41
N GLU A 299 -14.40 -0.38 18.73
CA GLU A 299 -15.36 0.51 19.40
C GLU A 299 -15.04 1.98 19.13
N SER A 300 -13.77 2.39 19.24
CA SER A 300 -13.35 3.76 18.92
C SER A 300 -13.68 4.16 17.48
N LEU A 301 -13.38 3.29 16.50
CA LEU A 301 -13.63 3.58 15.09
C LEU A 301 -15.13 3.65 14.74
N VAL A 302 -15.97 2.92 15.45
CA VAL A 302 -17.41 2.88 15.22
C VAL A 302 -18.15 4.01 15.96
N THR A 303 -17.72 4.35 17.18
CA THR A 303 -18.44 5.31 18.03
C THR A 303 -17.92 6.74 17.93
N ASP A 304 -16.61 6.94 17.73
CA ASP A 304 -16.01 8.26 17.62
C ASP A 304 -16.08 8.78 16.18
N ARG A 305 -17.02 9.67 15.94
CA ARG A 305 -17.27 10.28 14.63
C ARG A 305 -16.07 10.99 14.01
N LYS A 306 -15.03 11.29 14.78
CA LYS A 306 -13.82 11.94 14.23
C LYS A 306 -13.19 11.13 13.13
N TYR A 307 -13.11 9.79 13.27
CA TYR A 307 -12.51 8.91 12.25
C TYR A 307 -13.31 8.92 10.95
N THR A 308 -14.63 8.79 11.05
CA THR A 308 -15.53 8.87 9.89
C THR A 308 -15.47 10.26 9.23
N ASN A 309 -15.49 11.35 10.01
CA ASN A 309 -15.38 12.70 9.48
C ASN A 309 -14.06 12.92 8.73
N ARG A 310 -12.96 12.42 9.26
CA ARG A 310 -11.64 12.48 8.60
C ARG A 310 -11.58 11.66 7.33
N ALA A 311 -12.11 10.42 7.35
CA ALA A 311 -12.21 9.60 6.15
C ALA A 311 -13.08 10.26 5.06
N GLN A 312 -14.24 10.81 5.44
CA GLN A 312 -15.10 11.56 4.52
C GLN A 312 -14.44 12.83 3.97
N HIS A 313 -13.62 13.50 4.77
CA HIS A 313 -12.85 14.64 4.28
C HIS A 313 -11.85 14.23 3.19
N LEU A 314 -11.16 13.08 3.35
CA LEU A 314 -10.31 12.51 2.30
C LEU A 314 -11.12 12.16 1.05
N ALA A 315 -12.28 11.52 1.21
CA ALA A 315 -13.13 11.14 0.10
C ALA A 315 -13.62 12.33 -0.74
N ARG A 316 -13.87 13.47 -0.12
CA ARG A 316 -14.29 14.72 -0.81
C ARG A 316 -13.13 15.44 -1.50
N ASN A 317 -11.91 15.25 -1.01
CA ASN A 317 -10.70 15.95 -1.45
C ASN A 317 -9.70 14.96 -2.08
N GLN A 318 -10.18 14.02 -2.88
CA GLN A 318 -9.35 13.00 -3.55
C GLN A 318 -8.32 13.58 -4.54
N GLY A 319 -8.29 14.89 -4.74
CA GLY A 319 -7.67 15.52 -5.87
C GLY A 319 -8.53 15.32 -7.12
N LEU A 320 -8.95 16.40 -7.76
CA LEU A 320 -9.83 16.36 -8.96
C LEU A 320 -9.19 15.62 -10.15
N GLU A 321 -7.95 15.20 -10.01
CA GLU A 321 -7.09 14.69 -11.06
C GLU A 321 -7.04 13.14 -11.14
N SER A 322 -7.68 12.45 -10.21
CA SER A 322 -7.67 10.98 -10.16
C SER A 322 -8.59 10.27 -11.17
N ARG A 323 -9.04 10.98 -12.24
CA ARG A 323 -9.75 10.34 -13.34
C ARG A 323 -8.73 9.77 -14.35
N PRO A 324 -8.88 8.54 -14.86
CA PRO A 324 -7.97 7.95 -15.84
C PRO A 324 -7.71 8.86 -17.07
N SER A 325 -8.72 9.59 -17.54
CA SER A 325 -8.59 10.58 -18.62
C SER A 325 -7.70 11.77 -18.26
N THR A 326 -7.66 12.16 -16.98
CA THR A 326 -6.83 13.26 -16.48
C THR A 326 -5.39 12.79 -16.26
N LEU A 327 -5.20 11.52 -15.83
CA LEU A 327 -3.87 10.94 -15.66
C LEU A 327 -3.13 10.82 -16.99
N SER A 328 -3.78 10.31 -18.05
CA SER A 328 -3.16 10.24 -19.37
C SER A 328 -2.84 11.62 -19.93
N GLY A 329 -3.73 12.60 -19.75
CA GLY A 329 -3.51 14.01 -20.10
C GLY A 329 -2.33 14.62 -19.33
N HIS A 330 -2.25 14.38 -18.02
CA HIS A 330 -1.15 14.85 -17.17
C HIS A 330 0.20 14.23 -17.57
N ILE A 331 0.24 12.94 -17.85
CA ILE A 331 1.43 12.25 -18.34
C ILE A 331 1.89 12.86 -19.67
N LEU A 332 0.98 13.06 -20.62
CA LEU A 332 1.27 13.66 -21.93
C LEU A 332 1.75 15.11 -21.81
N ASP A 333 1.12 15.91 -20.95
CA ASP A 333 1.51 17.31 -20.72
C ASP A 333 2.93 17.42 -20.10
N GLN A 334 3.23 16.59 -19.11
CA GLN A 334 4.57 16.53 -18.51
C GLN A 334 5.63 16.02 -19.50
N TYR A 335 5.26 15.07 -20.35
CA TYR A 335 6.13 14.57 -21.42
C TYR A 335 6.44 15.66 -22.47
N THR A 336 5.41 16.37 -22.93
CA THR A 336 5.57 17.43 -23.93
C THR A 336 6.36 18.62 -23.38
N LYS A 337 6.14 19.05 -22.15
CA LYS A 337 6.91 20.11 -21.50
C LYS A 337 8.41 19.81 -21.46
N ARG A 338 8.80 18.56 -21.18
CA ARG A 338 10.22 18.15 -21.17
C ARG A 338 10.86 18.13 -22.55
N LYS A 339 10.11 17.73 -23.58
CA LYS A 339 10.61 17.68 -24.97
C LYS A 339 10.92 19.06 -25.55
N PHE A 340 10.36 20.14 -24.99
CA PHE A 340 10.59 21.52 -25.41
C PHE A 340 11.54 22.29 -24.49
N THR A 341 12.04 21.70 -23.40
CA THR A 341 12.98 22.32 -22.45
C THR A 341 14.38 21.69 -22.47
N SER A 342 14.60 20.67 -23.27
CA SER A 342 15.89 20.03 -23.59
C SER A 342 16.36 20.49 -24.98
#